data_401e4ba60052f9c3a635e90255976b4d
#
_entry.id   401e4ba60052f9c3a635e90255976b4d
#
_cell.length_a   1.000
_cell.length_b   1.000
_cell.length_c   1.000
_cell.angle_alpha   90.00
_cell.angle_beta   90.00
_cell.angle_gamma   90.00
#
_symmetry.space_group_name_H-M   'P 1'
#
loop_
_entity.id
_entity.type
_entity.pdbx_description
1 polymer ?
#
loop_
_entity_poly.entity_id
_entity_poly.type
_entity_poly.pdbx_seq_one_letter_code
_entity_poly.pdbx_strand_id
1 'polypeptide(L)'
;MAATRIIKKYPNRRLYDTEISSYITIEDVRQLILDGEDFEVRDAKSGDDLTRSVLLQIIADKEQDGEPMLSTQLLSQLIRFYGDSLQGFMGNYLERSMQVFLDQQQQFRQQMGNLLGQTPWAMMNQLTERNLELWQEFQRNMGAGFGGRPPQPGTKAPEPPPPPPGDKRRGSR
;
A
#
# COMPACT_ATOMS: atom_id res chain seq x y z
N MET A 1 -10.68 16.39 -22.96
CA MET A 1 -10.39 14.94 -23.03
C MET A 1 -9.02 14.85 -23.67
N ALA A 2 -8.02 14.31 -22.95
CA ALA A 2 -6.72 14.04 -23.55
C ALA A 2 -6.93 12.95 -24.63
N ALA A 3 -6.34 13.14 -25.82
CA ALA A 3 -6.39 12.14 -26.86
C ALA A 3 -5.60 10.90 -26.38
N THR A 4 -6.21 9.73 -26.44
CA THR A 4 -5.54 8.48 -26.10
C THR A 4 -4.33 8.27 -27.02
N ARG A 5 -3.16 8.03 -26.44
CA ARG A 5 -1.91 7.80 -27.16
C ARG A 5 -1.98 6.51 -27.96
N ILE A 6 -1.67 6.56 -29.25
CA ILE A 6 -1.75 5.39 -30.16
C ILE A 6 -0.36 4.86 -30.45
N ILE A 7 -0.16 3.59 -30.15
CA ILE A 7 1.07 2.84 -30.46
C ILE A 7 0.75 1.84 -31.55
N LYS A 8 1.48 1.87 -32.66
CA LYS A 8 1.30 0.93 -33.78
C LYS A 8 2.26 -0.25 -33.66
N LYS A 9 1.72 -1.48 -33.67
CA LYS A 9 2.51 -2.71 -33.68
C LYS A 9 2.63 -3.24 -35.11
N TYR A 10 3.85 -3.42 -35.56
CA TYR A 10 4.16 -3.94 -36.89
C TYR A 10 4.38 -5.46 -36.85
N PRO A 11 4.26 -6.17 -38.01
CA PRO A 11 4.46 -7.63 -38.11
C PRO A 11 5.86 -8.08 -37.64
N ASN A 12 6.87 -7.22 -37.78
CA ASN A 12 8.25 -7.44 -37.31
C ASN A 12 8.43 -7.23 -35.82
N ARG A 13 7.34 -7.18 -35.02
CA ARG A 13 7.29 -6.97 -33.57
C ARG A 13 7.77 -5.59 -33.11
N ARG A 14 8.03 -4.64 -34.03
CA ARG A 14 8.37 -3.26 -33.68
C ARG A 14 7.13 -2.49 -33.27
N LEU A 15 7.30 -1.66 -32.26
CA LEU A 15 6.28 -0.74 -31.77
C LEU A 15 6.67 0.68 -32.22
N TYR A 16 5.70 1.43 -32.72
CA TYR A 16 5.88 2.81 -33.15
C TYR A 16 4.88 3.69 -32.43
N ASP A 17 5.39 4.64 -31.71
CA ASP A 17 4.59 5.61 -30.98
C ASP A 17 4.28 6.81 -31.88
N THR A 18 2.99 7.03 -32.11
CA THR A 18 2.54 8.07 -33.01
C THR A 18 2.64 9.47 -32.41
N GLU A 19 2.67 9.60 -31.09
CA GLU A 19 2.76 10.89 -30.41
C GLU A 19 4.17 11.49 -30.52
N ILE A 20 5.19 10.68 -30.23
CA ILE A 20 6.59 11.10 -30.34
C ILE A 20 7.22 10.78 -31.70
N SER A 21 6.45 10.17 -32.60
CA SER A 21 6.88 9.79 -33.95
C SER A 21 8.17 8.96 -33.97
N SER A 22 8.29 7.97 -33.06
CA SER A 22 9.48 7.15 -32.89
C SER A 22 9.17 5.69 -32.63
N TYR A 23 10.12 4.81 -32.99
CA TYR A 23 10.08 3.42 -32.56
C TYR A 23 10.43 3.30 -31.07
N ILE A 24 9.66 2.50 -30.37
CA ILE A 24 9.79 2.25 -28.94
C ILE A 24 9.91 0.74 -28.67
N THR A 25 10.40 0.41 -27.50
CA THR A 25 10.51 -0.97 -27.01
C THR A 25 9.30 -1.36 -26.16
N ILE A 26 9.18 -2.64 -25.83
CA ILE A 26 8.14 -3.12 -24.90
C ILE A 26 8.37 -2.57 -23.49
N GLU A 27 9.62 -2.31 -23.11
CA GLU A 27 9.96 -1.68 -21.83
C GLU A 27 9.54 -0.20 -21.77
N ASP A 28 9.61 0.52 -22.90
CA ASP A 28 9.10 1.90 -22.97
C ASP A 28 7.57 1.91 -22.78
N VAL A 29 6.85 0.92 -23.36
CA VAL A 29 5.40 0.78 -23.12
C VAL A 29 5.10 0.49 -21.65
N ARG A 30 5.91 -0.34 -21.01
CA ARG A 30 5.80 -0.57 -19.55
C ARG A 30 6.00 0.73 -18.77
N GLN A 31 6.97 1.56 -19.17
CA GLN A 31 7.21 2.84 -18.52
C GLN A 31 5.99 3.78 -18.62
N LEU A 32 5.31 3.82 -19.78
CA LEU A 32 4.07 4.60 -19.92
C LEU A 32 3.00 4.19 -18.89
N ILE A 33 2.88 2.88 -18.63
CA ILE A 33 1.95 2.38 -17.60
C ILE A 33 2.34 2.89 -16.21
N LEU A 34 3.63 2.87 -15.88
CA LEU A 34 4.13 3.33 -14.58
C LEU A 34 3.96 4.84 -14.39
N ASP A 35 4.03 5.58 -15.50
CA ASP A 35 3.84 7.03 -15.52
C ASP A 35 2.34 7.42 -15.51
N GLY A 36 1.43 6.43 -15.64
CA GLY A 36 -0.02 6.65 -15.62
C GLY A 36 -0.57 7.19 -16.94
N GLU A 37 0.16 6.99 -18.06
CA GLU A 37 -0.25 7.43 -19.38
C GLU A 37 -1.29 6.48 -20.00
N ASP A 38 -2.37 7.04 -20.52
CA ASP A 38 -3.41 6.30 -21.24
C ASP A 38 -2.99 6.06 -22.71
N PHE A 39 -2.92 4.81 -23.13
CA PHE A 39 -2.57 4.45 -24.49
C PHE A 39 -3.36 3.25 -25.01
N GLU A 40 -3.36 3.11 -26.33
CA GLU A 40 -3.86 1.93 -27.04
C GLU A 40 -2.77 1.40 -27.99
N VAL A 41 -2.63 0.07 -28.06
CA VAL A 41 -1.75 -0.57 -29.03
C VAL A 41 -2.61 -1.16 -30.15
N ARG A 42 -2.37 -0.72 -31.39
CA ARG A 42 -3.11 -1.17 -32.55
C ARG A 42 -2.19 -1.85 -33.57
N ASP A 43 -2.68 -2.88 -34.22
CA ASP A 43 -1.98 -3.46 -35.38
C ASP A 43 -1.85 -2.39 -36.46
N ALA A 44 -0.62 -2.22 -37.00
CA ALA A 44 -0.34 -1.18 -37.99
C ALA A 44 -1.03 -1.45 -39.33
N LYS A 45 -1.41 -2.72 -39.62
CA LYS A 45 -1.95 -3.15 -40.87
C LYS A 45 -3.47 -3.34 -40.84
N SER A 46 -3.98 -4.05 -39.84
CA SER A 46 -5.42 -4.32 -39.68
C SER A 46 -6.16 -3.27 -38.85
N GLY A 47 -5.46 -2.55 -37.96
CA GLY A 47 -6.08 -1.62 -37.03
C GLY A 47 -6.66 -2.28 -35.77
N ASP A 48 -6.53 -3.59 -35.64
CA ASP A 48 -7.06 -4.34 -34.52
C ASP A 48 -6.41 -3.90 -33.20
N ASP A 49 -7.19 -3.93 -32.11
CA ASP A 49 -6.68 -3.64 -30.79
C ASP A 49 -5.84 -4.80 -30.25
N LEU A 50 -4.57 -4.54 -30.05
CA LEU A 50 -3.58 -5.46 -29.49
C LEU A 50 -3.13 -5.08 -28.06
N THR A 51 -3.77 -4.09 -27.44
CA THR A 51 -3.38 -3.56 -26.13
C THR A 51 -3.28 -4.69 -25.10
N ARG A 52 -4.34 -5.49 -24.97
CA ARG A 52 -4.37 -6.61 -24.03
C ARG A 52 -3.24 -7.62 -24.26
N SER A 53 -2.97 -7.93 -25.54
CA SER A 53 -1.90 -8.87 -25.92
C SER A 53 -0.52 -8.36 -25.50
N VAL A 54 -0.29 -7.06 -25.67
CA VAL A 54 0.98 -6.43 -25.29
C VAL A 54 1.13 -6.36 -23.77
N LEU A 55 0.07 -6.04 -23.03
CA LEU A 55 0.10 -6.05 -21.56
C LEU A 55 0.43 -7.45 -21.01
N LEU A 56 -0.18 -8.49 -21.55
CA LEU A 56 0.13 -9.87 -21.16
C LEU A 56 1.57 -10.26 -21.50
N GLN A 57 2.11 -9.77 -22.60
CA GLN A 57 3.50 -9.98 -22.97
C GLN A 57 4.45 -9.31 -21.96
N ILE A 58 4.17 -8.07 -21.56
CA ILE A 58 4.96 -7.35 -20.53
C ILE A 58 4.99 -8.14 -19.22
N ILE A 59 3.84 -8.65 -18.78
CA ILE A 59 3.75 -9.46 -17.56
C ILE A 59 4.60 -10.73 -17.72
N ALA A 60 4.44 -11.46 -18.83
CA ALA A 60 5.17 -12.70 -19.09
C ALA A 60 6.69 -12.49 -19.12
N ASP A 61 7.15 -11.40 -19.75
CA ASP A 61 8.57 -11.06 -19.80
C ASP A 61 9.12 -10.75 -18.38
N LYS A 62 8.36 -10.02 -17.55
CA LYS A 62 8.78 -9.71 -16.18
C LYS A 62 8.78 -10.93 -15.23
N GLU A 63 7.86 -11.86 -15.44
CA GLU A 63 7.83 -13.12 -14.68
C GLU A 63 8.99 -14.06 -15.03
N GLN A 64 9.63 -13.89 -16.21
CA GLN A 64 10.78 -14.68 -16.62
C GLN A 64 12.12 -14.06 -16.23
N ASP A 65 12.22 -12.72 -16.17
CA ASP A 65 13.48 -12.00 -16.04
C ASP A 65 13.83 -11.63 -14.59
N GLY A 66 13.00 -11.94 -13.59
CA GLY A 66 13.19 -11.49 -12.21
C GLY A 66 12.65 -12.44 -11.15
N GLU A 67 12.34 -11.89 -9.99
CA GLU A 67 11.59 -12.61 -8.96
C GLU A 67 10.12 -12.71 -9.38
N PRO A 68 9.61 -13.93 -9.68
CA PRO A 68 8.26 -14.10 -10.17
C PRO A 68 7.24 -13.74 -9.07
N MET A 69 6.30 -12.87 -9.40
CA MET A 69 5.19 -12.51 -8.53
C MET A 69 4.09 -13.58 -8.54
N LEU A 70 3.92 -14.28 -9.68
CA LEU A 70 2.88 -15.27 -9.88
C LEU A 70 3.43 -16.68 -9.65
N SER A 71 3.05 -17.32 -8.54
CA SER A 71 3.45 -18.71 -8.29
C SER A 71 2.89 -19.66 -9.35
N THR A 72 3.61 -20.76 -9.62
CA THR A 72 3.13 -21.84 -10.53
C THR A 72 1.74 -22.35 -10.16
N GLN A 73 1.45 -22.40 -8.86
CA GLN A 73 0.14 -22.82 -8.35
C GLN A 73 -0.95 -21.81 -8.74
N LEU A 74 -0.68 -20.50 -8.60
CA LEU A 74 -1.62 -19.45 -8.98
C LEU A 74 -1.87 -19.46 -10.49
N LEU A 75 -0.81 -19.57 -11.30
CA LEU A 75 -0.94 -19.68 -12.75
C LEU A 75 -1.78 -20.89 -13.17
N SER A 76 -1.54 -22.04 -12.55
CA SER A 76 -2.32 -23.26 -12.82
C SER A 76 -3.80 -23.09 -12.46
N GLN A 77 -4.10 -22.40 -11.37
CA GLN A 77 -5.49 -22.09 -11.00
C GLN A 77 -6.13 -21.11 -11.97
N LEU A 78 -5.44 -20.04 -12.36
CA LEU A 78 -5.94 -19.11 -13.38
C LEU A 78 -6.27 -19.81 -14.68
N ILE A 79 -5.41 -20.71 -15.17
CA ILE A 79 -5.64 -21.47 -16.39
C ILE A 79 -6.91 -22.34 -16.29
N ARG A 80 -7.18 -22.95 -15.12
CA ARG A 80 -8.38 -23.76 -14.91
C ARG A 80 -9.68 -22.95 -14.99
N PHE A 81 -9.64 -21.66 -14.69
CA PHE A 81 -10.81 -20.78 -14.78
C PHE A 81 -11.10 -20.33 -16.23
N TYR A 82 -10.14 -20.49 -17.16
CA TYR A 82 -10.40 -20.18 -18.56
C TYR A 82 -11.32 -21.24 -19.17
N GLY A 83 -12.46 -20.80 -19.69
CA GLY A 83 -13.47 -21.69 -20.30
C GLY A 83 -14.54 -22.21 -19.34
N ASP A 84 -14.46 -21.88 -18.04
CA ASP A 84 -15.51 -22.17 -17.08
C ASP A 84 -16.59 -21.05 -17.06
N SER A 85 -17.80 -21.41 -16.68
CA SER A 85 -18.91 -20.46 -16.48
C SER A 85 -18.60 -19.37 -15.43
N LEU A 86 -17.60 -19.60 -14.58
CA LEU A 86 -17.12 -18.66 -13.56
C LEU A 86 -16.11 -17.63 -14.07
N GLN A 87 -15.68 -17.71 -15.34
CA GLN A 87 -14.65 -16.81 -15.88
C GLN A 87 -15.00 -15.33 -15.73
N GLY A 88 -16.24 -14.94 -16.02
CA GLY A 88 -16.69 -13.55 -15.86
C GLY A 88 -16.73 -13.09 -14.40
N PHE A 89 -17.13 -13.96 -13.49
CA PHE A 89 -17.15 -13.68 -12.05
C PHE A 89 -15.72 -13.50 -11.53
N MET A 90 -14.79 -14.37 -11.90
CA MET A 90 -13.39 -14.29 -11.49
C MET A 90 -12.70 -13.04 -12.02
N GLY A 91 -12.99 -12.63 -13.26
CA GLY A 91 -12.45 -11.39 -13.84
C GLY A 91 -12.84 -10.16 -13.01
N ASN A 92 -14.13 -10.02 -12.76
CA ASN A 92 -14.67 -8.92 -11.95
C ASN A 92 -14.16 -8.95 -10.49
N TYR A 93 -14.02 -10.14 -9.92
CA TYR A 93 -13.48 -10.30 -8.57
C TYR A 93 -12.02 -9.85 -8.48
N LEU A 94 -11.17 -10.28 -9.42
CA LEU A 94 -9.76 -9.90 -9.47
C LEU A 94 -9.58 -8.40 -9.67
N GLU A 95 -10.34 -7.80 -10.59
CA GLU A 95 -10.31 -6.36 -10.84
C GLU A 95 -10.70 -5.57 -9.59
N ARG A 96 -11.79 -5.94 -8.94
CA ARG A 96 -12.25 -5.28 -7.71
C ARG A 96 -11.28 -5.48 -6.54
N SER A 97 -10.73 -6.70 -6.40
CA SER A 97 -9.72 -7.01 -5.38
C SER A 97 -8.46 -6.18 -5.56
N MET A 98 -8.01 -6.00 -6.79
CA MET A 98 -6.85 -5.18 -7.11
C MET A 98 -7.11 -3.70 -6.81
N GLN A 99 -8.28 -3.18 -7.18
CA GLN A 99 -8.67 -1.80 -6.85
C GLN A 99 -8.65 -1.55 -5.35
N VAL A 100 -9.32 -2.41 -4.57
CA VAL A 100 -9.34 -2.30 -3.10
C VAL A 100 -7.94 -2.33 -2.51
N PHE A 101 -7.07 -3.20 -3.03
CA PHE A 101 -5.68 -3.30 -2.57
C PHE A 101 -4.89 -2.02 -2.87
N LEU A 102 -5.03 -1.45 -4.07
CA LEU A 102 -4.35 -0.21 -4.46
C LEU A 102 -4.83 0.99 -3.63
N ASP A 103 -6.15 1.10 -3.39
CA ASP A 103 -6.73 2.15 -2.55
C ASP A 103 -6.22 2.04 -1.11
N GLN A 104 -6.16 0.82 -0.56
CA GLN A 104 -5.65 0.59 0.77
C GLN A 104 -4.15 0.92 0.89
N GLN A 105 -3.36 0.60 -0.14
CA GLN A 105 -1.95 0.94 -0.21
C GLN A 105 -1.74 2.47 -0.26
N GLN A 106 -2.56 3.19 -1.02
CA GLN A 106 -2.52 4.66 -1.07
C GLN A 106 -2.87 5.28 0.28
N GLN A 107 -3.92 4.81 0.93
CA GLN A 107 -4.31 5.27 2.27
C GLN A 107 -3.20 5.04 3.30
N PHE A 108 -2.57 3.87 3.24
CA PHE A 108 -1.44 3.55 4.12
C PHE A 108 -0.24 4.47 3.89
N ARG A 109 0.11 4.77 2.62
CA ARG A 109 1.16 5.74 2.28
C ARG A 109 0.85 7.14 2.80
N GLN A 110 -0.40 7.60 2.66
CA GLN A 110 -0.84 8.91 3.15
C GLN A 110 -0.77 8.98 4.68
N GLN A 111 -1.19 7.94 5.38
CA GLN A 111 -1.10 7.86 6.83
C GLN A 111 0.35 7.85 7.31
N MET A 112 1.22 7.07 6.67
CA MET A 112 2.66 7.07 6.96
C MET A 112 3.31 8.42 6.64
N GLY A 113 2.95 9.06 5.52
CA GLY A 113 3.42 10.39 5.16
C GLY A 113 3.02 11.46 6.19
N ASN A 114 1.80 11.39 6.69
CA ASN A 114 1.31 12.29 7.74
C ASN A 114 1.98 12.02 9.11
N LEU A 115 2.31 10.77 9.42
CA LEU A 115 3.04 10.41 10.65
C LEU A 115 4.51 10.83 10.59
N LEU A 116 5.16 10.70 9.43
CA LEU A 116 6.55 11.12 9.23
C LEU A 116 6.70 12.63 9.00
N GLY A 117 5.66 13.30 8.50
CA GLY A 117 5.61 14.76 8.33
C GLY A 117 5.30 15.53 9.61
N GLN A 118 4.74 14.88 10.61
CA GLN A 118 4.63 15.45 11.96
C GLN A 118 5.95 15.19 12.68
N THR A 119 6.75 16.25 12.84
CA THR A 119 7.96 16.17 13.64
C THR A 119 7.64 15.57 15.00
N PRO A 120 8.53 14.76 15.61
CA PRO A 120 8.36 14.20 16.97
C PRO A 120 7.98 15.26 18.00
N TRP A 121 8.34 16.51 17.74
CA TRP A 121 8.03 17.68 18.55
C TRP A 121 6.55 18.07 18.50
N ALA A 122 5.87 17.97 17.36
CA ALA A 122 4.44 18.27 17.24
C ALA A 122 3.59 17.21 17.97
N MET A 123 4.01 15.94 17.90
CA MET A 123 3.36 14.84 18.61
C MET A 123 3.54 14.95 20.14
N MET A 124 4.69 15.44 20.58
CA MET A 124 4.98 15.68 22.01
C MET A 124 4.17 16.85 22.54
N ASN A 125 3.98 17.93 21.76
CA ASN A 125 3.14 19.05 22.15
C ASN A 125 1.65 18.65 22.27
N GLN A 126 1.14 17.85 21.33
CA GLN A 126 -0.26 17.41 21.35
C GLN A 126 -0.55 16.42 22.51
N LEU A 127 0.42 15.58 22.87
CA LEU A 127 0.34 14.72 24.06
C LEU A 127 0.43 15.54 25.37
N THR A 128 1.22 16.61 25.37
CA THR A 128 1.38 17.50 26.53
C THR A 128 0.12 18.34 26.77
N GLU A 129 -0.50 18.88 25.73
CA GLU A 129 -1.75 19.63 25.83
C GLU A 129 -2.92 18.76 26.30
N ARG A 130 -3.07 17.55 25.74
CA ARG A 130 -4.10 16.60 26.18
C ARG A 130 -3.90 16.10 27.60
N ASN A 131 -2.64 15.94 28.02
CA ASN A 131 -2.31 15.53 29.39
C ASN A 131 -2.58 16.66 30.40
N LEU A 132 -2.32 17.91 30.01
CA LEU A 132 -2.64 19.08 30.81
C LEU A 132 -4.16 19.30 30.99
N GLU A 133 -4.95 19.08 29.92
CA GLU A 133 -6.42 19.16 30.02
C GLU A 133 -7.00 18.09 30.93
N LEU A 134 -6.54 16.83 30.80
CA LEU A 134 -6.93 15.74 31.69
C LEU A 134 -6.52 15.99 33.15
N TRP A 135 -5.34 16.59 33.40
CA TRP A 135 -4.90 16.98 34.73
C TRP A 135 -5.75 18.10 35.32
N GLN A 136 -6.12 19.09 34.52
CA GLN A 136 -6.99 20.18 34.96
C GLN A 136 -8.42 19.70 35.25
N GLU A 137 -8.93 18.77 34.44
CA GLU A 137 -10.25 18.16 34.63
C GLU A 137 -10.27 17.25 35.87
N PHE A 138 -9.20 16.51 36.12
CA PHE A 138 -9.01 15.69 37.30
C PHE A 138 -8.92 16.58 38.59
N GLN A 139 -8.19 17.69 38.55
CA GLN A 139 -8.13 18.64 39.65
C GLN A 139 -9.49 19.32 39.91
N ARG A 140 -10.21 19.67 38.86
CA ARG A 140 -11.55 20.27 38.98
C ARG A 140 -12.56 19.30 39.58
N ASN A 141 -12.49 18.04 39.20
CA ASN A 141 -13.39 16.99 39.72
C ASN A 141 -13.05 16.56 41.17
N MET A 142 -11.77 16.58 41.54
CA MET A 142 -11.36 16.29 42.90
C MET A 142 -11.56 17.49 43.87
N GLY A 143 -11.48 18.72 43.33
CA GLY A 143 -11.71 19.95 44.14
C GLY A 143 -13.16 20.19 44.55
N ALA A 144 -14.13 19.55 43.87
CA ALA A 144 -15.56 19.69 44.14
C ALA A 144 -16.11 18.69 45.19
N GLY A 145 -15.30 17.71 45.61
CA GLY A 145 -15.76 16.61 46.49
C GLY A 145 -15.16 16.51 47.88
N PHE A 146 -14.09 17.22 48.22
CA PHE A 146 -13.53 17.18 49.56
C PHE A 146 -12.85 18.52 49.94
N GLY A 147 -13.47 19.28 50.82
CA GLY A 147 -12.84 20.39 51.53
C GLY A 147 -11.69 19.88 52.40
N GLY A 148 -10.48 19.96 51.91
CA GLY A 148 -9.28 19.56 52.67
C GLY A 148 -8.02 20.20 52.09
N ARG A 149 -7.46 21.11 52.90
CA ARG A 149 -6.14 21.73 52.94
C ARG A 149 -5.10 21.24 51.90
N PRO A 150 -4.39 22.14 51.21
CA PRO A 150 -3.35 21.76 50.23
C PRO A 150 -2.15 21.09 50.94
N PRO A 151 -1.58 20.02 50.38
CA PRO A 151 -0.35 19.43 50.91
C PRO A 151 0.85 20.30 50.58
N GLN A 152 1.68 20.52 51.60
CA GLN A 152 2.97 21.24 51.53
C GLN A 152 4.00 20.46 50.68
N PRO A 153 4.91 21.13 49.99
CA PRO A 153 5.96 20.47 49.21
C PRO A 153 7.04 19.90 50.13
N GLY A 154 7.12 18.59 50.22
CA GLY A 154 8.16 17.94 51.01
C GLY A 154 7.89 16.51 51.45
N THR A 155 7.47 15.63 50.60
CA THR A 155 7.54 14.19 50.90
C THR A 155 7.92 13.39 49.65
N LYS A 156 9.01 12.60 49.84
CA LYS A 156 9.63 11.68 48.90
C LYS A 156 8.60 10.80 48.21
N ALA A 157 8.83 10.59 46.91
CA ALA A 157 8.14 9.60 46.09
C ALA A 157 8.22 8.19 46.71
N PRO A 158 7.15 7.40 46.68
CA PRO A 158 7.21 6.00 47.09
C PRO A 158 8.04 5.19 46.11
N GLU A 159 8.92 4.38 46.65
CA GLU A 159 9.80 3.45 45.95
C GLU A 159 8.99 2.36 45.22
N PRO A 160 9.39 1.96 44.03
CA PRO A 160 8.69 0.90 43.28
C PRO A 160 8.83 -0.43 44.00
N PRO A 161 7.81 -1.31 43.94
CA PRO A 161 7.84 -2.63 44.56
C PRO A 161 8.94 -3.51 43.98
N PRO A 162 9.58 -4.40 44.80
CA PRO A 162 10.66 -5.27 44.40
C PRO A 162 10.15 -6.36 43.38
N PRO A 163 11.00 -6.83 42.48
CA PRO A 163 10.63 -7.85 41.51
C PRO A 163 10.37 -9.19 42.23
N PRO A 164 9.48 -10.04 41.68
CA PRO A 164 9.13 -11.34 42.27
C PRO A 164 10.33 -12.29 42.27
N PRO A 165 10.45 -13.18 43.27
CA PRO A 165 11.58 -14.11 43.39
C PRO A 165 11.58 -15.14 42.27
N GLY A 166 12.73 -15.31 41.63
CA GLY A 166 12.94 -16.25 40.58
C GLY A 166 12.72 -17.70 41.04
N ASP A 167 11.87 -18.43 40.36
CA ASP A 167 11.64 -19.88 40.55
C ASP A 167 12.86 -20.65 40.03
N LYS A 168 13.71 -21.05 40.98
CA LYS A 168 14.77 -22.07 40.77
C LYS A 168 14.14 -23.45 40.87
N ARG A 169 13.76 -24.04 39.80
CA ARG A 169 13.64 -25.52 39.69
C ARG A 169 14.63 -25.99 38.63
N ARG A 170 15.78 -26.34 39.12
CA ARG A 170 16.33 -27.70 39.41
C ARG A 170 16.17 -28.66 38.23
N GLY A 171 17.34 -28.91 37.61
CA GLY A 171 17.60 -30.04 36.75
C GLY A 171 17.55 -31.38 37.50
N SER A 172 17.42 -32.38 36.75
CA SER A 172 18.05 -33.69 36.77
C SER A 172 17.08 -34.71 36.17
N ARG A 173 17.36 -35.23 35.13
CA ARG A 173 17.88 -36.55 34.72
C ARG A 173 17.74 -36.73 33.22
#